data_cf6d0a6ae36453927405e146d19e1a3f
#
_entry.id   cf6d0a6ae36453927405e146d19e1a3f
#
_cell.length_a   1.000
_cell.length_b   1.000
_cell.length_c   1.000
_cell.angle_alpha   90.00
_cell.angle_beta   90.00
_cell.angle_gamma   90.00
#
_symmetry.space_group_name_H-M   'P 1'
#
loop_
_entity.id
_entity.type
_entity.pdbx_description
1 polymer ?
#
loop_
_entity_poly.entity_id
_entity_poly.type
_entity_poly.pdbx_seq_one_letter_code
_entity_poly.pdbx_strand_id
1 'polypeptide(L)'
;MTGETIESASFHPGEAIGYVMDNPGVMMLHFAHKYTDDISGILASTFSTHRRAFKADDLDLLGPQFVLFTHGADFPEDLGHLMTVIEPELPNVAELAEIAAQVESKVPGDTVDISKVAERGVGLTEQDFMQACLLSVVDKGNLDAEYINEFKMSRIREQ
;
A
#
# COMPACT_ATOMS: atom_id res chain seq x y z
N MET A 1 22.45 -11.47 -13.82
CA MET A 1 21.73 -10.22 -13.62
C MET A 1 22.41 -9.47 -12.49
N THR A 2 23.24 -8.52 -12.83
CA THR A 2 23.91 -7.63 -11.89
C THR A 2 22.95 -6.52 -11.54
N GLY A 3 22.29 -6.61 -10.38
CA GLY A 3 21.49 -5.53 -9.84
C GLY A 3 22.42 -4.38 -9.44
N GLU A 4 22.55 -3.36 -10.26
CA GLU A 4 23.11 -2.10 -9.82
C GLU A 4 22.12 -1.46 -8.85
N THR A 5 22.49 -1.48 -7.57
CA THR A 5 21.80 -0.68 -6.55
C THR A 5 22.25 0.76 -6.77
N ILE A 6 21.35 1.60 -7.23
CA ILE A 6 21.59 3.05 -7.28
C ILE A 6 21.58 3.50 -5.82
N GLU A 7 22.75 3.80 -5.27
CA GLU A 7 22.88 4.41 -3.95
C GLU A 7 22.14 5.76 -3.95
N SER A 8 21.20 5.90 -3.04
CA SER A 8 20.40 7.04 -2.63
C SER A 8 20.92 8.42 -3.10
N ALA A 9 20.73 8.75 -4.35
CA ALA A 9 20.66 10.13 -4.77
C ALA A 9 19.22 10.61 -4.50
N SER A 10 19.03 11.79 -3.95
CA SER A 10 17.71 12.40 -3.84
C SER A 10 17.27 12.82 -5.24
N PHE A 11 16.69 11.88 -5.98
CA PHE A 11 16.12 12.17 -7.29
C PHE A 11 14.80 12.91 -7.11
N HIS A 12 14.64 14.00 -7.83
CA HIS A 12 13.31 14.54 -8.04
C HIS A 12 12.48 13.48 -8.79
N PRO A 13 11.21 13.20 -8.41
CA PRO A 13 10.39 12.16 -9.04
C PRO A 13 10.38 12.22 -10.57
N GLY A 14 10.41 13.42 -11.17
CA GLY A 14 10.49 13.61 -12.60
C GLY A 14 11.77 13.07 -13.24
N GLU A 15 12.92 13.19 -12.56
CA GLU A 15 14.20 12.64 -13.04
C GLU A 15 14.19 11.11 -12.97
N ALA A 16 13.59 10.54 -11.93
CA ALA A 16 13.43 9.10 -11.79
C ALA A 16 12.55 8.51 -12.90
N ILE A 17 11.48 9.20 -13.28
CA ILE A 17 10.63 8.81 -14.42
C ILE A 17 11.46 8.82 -15.72
N GLY A 18 12.25 9.88 -15.97
CA GLY A 18 13.14 9.97 -17.13
C GLY A 18 14.12 8.81 -17.18
N TYR A 19 14.73 8.46 -16.05
CA TYR A 19 15.68 7.34 -15.98
C TYR A 19 15.02 6.00 -16.36
N VAL A 20 13.82 5.71 -15.86
CA VAL A 20 13.10 4.45 -16.16
C VAL A 20 12.64 4.39 -17.61
N MET A 21 12.43 5.55 -18.25
CA MET A 21 12.12 5.62 -19.68
C MET A 21 13.27 5.14 -20.54
N ASP A 22 14.50 5.50 -20.18
CA ASP A 22 15.72 5.11 -20.88
C ASP A 22 16.21 3.71 -20.48
N ASN A 23 15.80 3.24 -19.31
CA ASN A 23 16.18 1.95 -18.74
C ASN A 23 14.92 1.13 -18.39
N PRO A 24 14.42 0.31 -19.33
CA PRO A 24 13.18 -0.45 -19.11
C PRO A 24 13.19 -1.26 -17.81
N GLY A 25 12.14 -1.11 -17.01
CA GLY A 25 12.02 -1.75 -15.71
C GLY A 25 10.71 -1.37 -15.02
N VAL A 26 10.59 -1.74 -13.75
CA VAL A 26 9.47 -1.37 -12.90
C VAL A 26 9.90 -0.30 -11.92
N MET A 27 9.28 0.86 -11.98
CA MET A 27 9.43 1.92 -10.99
C MET A 27 8.30 1.83 -9.97
N MET A 28 8.67 1.78 -8.70
CA MET A 28 7.74 1.85 -7.58
C MET A 28 7.89 3.19 -6.87
N LEU A 29 6.83 3.98 -6.85
CA LEU A 29 6.81 5.27 -6.17
C LEU A 29 5.87 5.21 -4.96
N HIS A 30 6.46 5.27 -3.78
CA HIS A 30 5.72 5.36 -2.51
C HIS A 30 5.32 6.81 -2.21
N PHE A 31 4.16 6.98 -1.59
CA PHE A 31 3.60 8.30 -1.27
C PHE A 31 3.40 9.20 -2.50
N ALA A 32 3.00 8.60 -3.61
CA ALA A 32 2.84 9.32 -4.89
C ALA A 32 1.88 10.52 -4.78
N HIS A 33 0.90 10.49 -3.89
CA HIS A 33 -0.01 11.61 -3.62
C HIS A 33 0.70 12.92 -3.21
N LYS A 34 1.92 12.85 -2.66
CA LYS A 34 2.71 14.04 -2.30
C LYS A 34 3.36 14.73 -3.50
N TYR A 35 3.40 14.04 -4.62
CA TYR A 35 4.07 14.50 -5.84
C TYR A 35 3.12 14.58 -7.03
N THR A 36 1.80 14.46 -6.81
CA THR A 36 0.81 14.36 -7.88
C THR A 36 0.90 15.54 -8.85
N ASP A 37 1.05 16.75 -8.35
CA ASP A 37 1.14 17.96 -9.16
C ASP A 37 2.43 17.99 -10.01
N ASP A 38 3.54 17.49 -9.47
CA ASP A 38 4.85 17.50 -10.12
C ASP A 38 4.98 16.41 -11.20
N ILE A 39 4.37 15.24 -10.95
CA ILE A 39 4.57 14.05 -11.80
C ILE A 39 3.44 13.79 -12.78
N SER A 40 2.24 14.33 -12.55
CA SER A 40 1.05 14.03 -13.35
C SER A 40 1.24 14.35 -14.83
N GLY A 41 1.72 15.55 -15.13
CA GLY A 41 2.00 15.97 -16.51
C GLY A 41 3.08 15.14 -17.20
N ILE A 42 4.13 14.77 -16.45
CA ILE A 42 5.23 13.93 -16.97
C ILE A 42 4.71 12.53 -17.25
N LEU A 43 3.98 11.92 -16.32
CA LEU A 43 3.41 10.58 -16.49
C LEU A 43 2.40 10.55 -17.64
N ALA A 44 1.50 11.53 -17.72
CA ALA A 44 0.49 11.61 -18.79
C ALA A 44 1.15 11.73 -20.17
N SER A 45 2.17 12.57 -20.32
CA SER A 45 2.92 12.69 -21.58
C SER A 45 3.69 11.42 -21.92
N THR A 46 4.30 10.81 -20.92
CA THR A 46 5.06 9.56 -21.03
C THR A 46 4.17 8.42 -21.50
N PHE A 47 3.05 8.18 -20.80
CA PHE A 47 2.10 7.12 -21.15
C PHE A 47 1.47 7.35 -22.54
N SER A 48 1.14 8.58 -22.87
CA SER A 48 0.58 8.93 -24.18
C SER A 48 1.57 8.66 -25.32
N THR A 49 2.84 8.92 -25.09
CA THR A 49 3.91 8.67 -26.06
C THR A 49 4.15 7.17 -26.24
N HIS A 50 4.26 6.42 -25.14
CA HIS A 50 4.43 4.96 -25.20
C HIS A 50 3.25 4.25 -25.81
N ARG A 51 2.02 4.62 -25.44
CA ARG A 51 0.83 4.02 -26.03
C ARG A 51 0.76 4.18 -27.56
N ARG A 52 1.31 5.27 -28.10
CA ARG A 52 1.40 5.47 -29.55
C ARG A 52 2.52 4.64 -30.21
N ALA A 53 3.58 4.36 -29.47
CA ALA A 53 4.70 3.52 -29.95
C ALA A 53 4.37 2.01 -29.89
N PHE A 54 3.41 1.59 -29.06
CA PHE A 54 2.96 0.22 -28.99
C PHE A 54 2.14 -0.13 -30.26
N LYS A 55 2.81 -0.70 -31.24
CA LYS A 55 2.13 -1.45 -32.30
C LYS A 55 1.83 -2.84 -31.75
N ALA A 56 0.61 -3.31 -31.97
CA ALA A 56 0.06 -4.54 -31.40
C ALA A 56 0.85 -5.84 -31.71
N ASP A 57 1.86 -5.76 -32.56
CA ASP A 57 2.67 -6.90 -33.01
C ASP A 57 3.98 -7.09 -32.23
N ASP A 58 4.37 -6.11 -31.36
CA ASP A 58 5.60 -6.19 -30.56
C ASP A 58 5.27 -6.50 -29.09
N LEU A 59 4.80 -7.71 -28.83
CA LEU A 59 4.54 -8.23 -27.48
C LEU A 59 5.81 -8.39 -26.61
N ASP A 60 6.98 -8.31 -27.22
CA ASP A 60 8.28 -8.48 -26.53
C ASP A 60 8.82 -7.19 -25.88
N LEU A 61 8.24 -6.03 -26.14
CA LEU A 61 8.65 -4.78 -25.55
C LEU A 61 7.74 -4.41 -24.39
N LEU A 62 7.97 -5.02 -23.24
CA LEU A 62 7.49 -4.48 -21.97
C LEU A 62 8.20 -3.13 -21.76
N GLY A 63 7.51 -2.06 -22.14
CA GLY A 63 7.95 -0.70 -21.83
C GLY A 63 8.07 -0.48 -20.32
N PRO A 64 8.55 0.69 -19.90
CA PRO A 64 8.66 1.02 -18.48
C PRO A 64 7.30 0.88 -17.78
N GLN A 65 7.31 0.25 -16.62
CA GLN A 65 6.12 0.06 -15.81
C GLN A 65 6.21 0.95 -14.56
N PHE A 66 5.09 1.54 -14.18
CA PHE A 66 5.00 2.40 -13.01
C PHE A 66 3.97 1.86 -12.04
N VAL A 67 4.38 1.70 -10.78
CA VAL A 67 3.50 1.32 -9.67
C VAL A 67 3.49 2.47 -8.68
N LEU A 68 2.34 3.11 -8.50
CA LEU A 68 2.17 4.24 -7.60
C LEU A 68 1.41 3.80 -6.35
N PHE A 69 2.03 3.94 -5.20
CA PHE A 69 1.39 3.71 -3.91
C PHE A 69 0.91 5.05 -3.35
N THR A 70 -0.40 5.18 -3.16
CA THR A 70 -1.03 6.42 -2.72
C THR A 70 -1.97 6.21 -1.56
N HIS A 71 -2.18 7.26 -0.79
CA HIS A 71 -3.29 7.37 0.15
C HIS A 71 -4.38 8.19 -0.52
N GLY A 72 -5.51 7.54 -0.85
CA GLY A 72 -6.55 8.18 -1.62
C GLY A 72 -6.19 8.28 -3.11
N ALA A 73 -7.18 8.39 -3.96
CA ALA A 73 -7.03 8.30 -5.41
C ALA A 73 -7.45 9.59 -6.14
N ASP A 74 -7.13 10.74 -5.58
CA ASP A 74 -7.34 12.02 -6.28
C ASP A 74 -6.21 12.24 -7.28
N PHE A 75 -6.24 11.45 -8.35
CA PHE A 75 -5.39 11.69 -9.51
C PHE A 75 -6.10 12.60 -10.51
N PRO A 76 -5.35 13.48 -11.20
CA PRO A 76 -5.89 14.22 -12.31
C PRO A 76 -6.60 13.31 -13.32
N GLU A 77 -7.70 13.77 -13.88
CA GLU A 77 -8.54 13.00 -14.80
C GLU A 77 -7.75 12.42 -15.98
N ASP A 78 -6.75 13.16 -16.47
CA ASP A 78 -5.85 12.74 -17.53
C ASP A 78 -5.04 11.49 -17.21
N LEU A 79 -4.69 11.27 -15.94
CA LEU A 79 -3.99 10.07 -15.47
C LEU A 79 -4.96 8.93 -15.18
N GLY A 80 -6.14 9.21 -14.65
CA GLY A 80 -7.12 8.20 -14.29
C GLY A 80 -7.49 7.26 -15.43
N HIS A 81 -7.50 7.77 -16.67
CA HIS A 81 -7.77 6.97 -17.87
C HIS A 81 -6.60 6.10 -18.34
N LEU A 82 -5.39 6.35 -17.83
CA LEU A 82 -4.17 5.66 -18.24
C LEU A 82 -3.71 4.62 -17.21
N MET A 83 -4.35 4.61 -16.03
CA MET A 83 -3.95 3.79 -14.89
C MET A 83 -5.01 2.74 -14.57
N THR A 84 -4.57 1.63 -14.05
CA THR A 84 -5.44 0.66 -13.38
C THR A 84 -5.31 0.86 -11.89
N VAL A 85 -6.39 1.23 -11.22
CA VAL A 85 -6.45 1.36 -9.77
C VAL A 85 -6.67 -0.03 -9.17
N ILE A 86 -5.81 -0.41 -8.23
CA ILE A 86 -5.92 -1.65 -7.47
C ILE A 86 -6.10 -1.25 -6.01
N GLU A 87 -7.28 -1.51 -5.48
CA GLU A 87 -7.58 -1.35 -4.06
C GLU A 87 -7.43 -2.73 -3.39
N PRO A 88 -6.47 -2.90 -2.45
CA PRO A 88 -6.38 -4.15 -1.70
C PRO A 88 -7.65 -4.36 -0.87
N GLU A 89 -8.16 -5.58 -0.90
CA GLU A 89 -9.28 -5.96 -0.04
C GLU A 89 -8.86 -5.88 1.43
N LEU A 90 -9.79 -5.46 2.28
CA LEU A 90 -9.57 -5.51 3.71
C LEU A 90 -9.60 -6.96 4.20
N PRO A 91 -8.81 -7.28 5.24
CA PRO A 91 -8.74 -8.64 5.76
C PRO A 91 -10.10 -9.10 6.29
N ASN A 92 -10.43 -10.34 6.02
CA ASN A 92 -11.61 -11.00 6.56
C ASN A 92 -11.38 -11.49 8.01
N VAL A 93 -12.45 -11.95 8.67
CA VAL A 93 -12.39 -12.41 10.09
C VAL A 93 -11.35 -13.52 10.28
N ALA A 94 -11.21 -14.44 9.32
CA ALA A 94 -10.28 -15.57 9.46
C ALA A 94 -8.82 -15.09 9.40
N GLU A 95 -8.50 -14.18 8.48
CA GLU A 95 -7.16 -13.56 8.37
C GLU A 95 -6.84 -12.74 9.62
N LEU A 96 -7.79 -11.97 10.13
CA LEU A 96 -7.62 -11.23 11.40
C LEU A 96 -7.43 -12.18 12.59
N ALA A 97 -8.12 -13.32 12.62
CA ALA A 97 -7.93 -14.32 13.66
C ALA A 97 -6.54 -14.93 13.64
N GLU A 98 -5.96 -15.17 12.46
CA GLU A 98 -4.57 -15.64 12.33
C GLU A 98 -3.59 -14.61 12.91
N ILE A 99 -3.77 -13.32 12.61
CA ILE A 99 -2.94 -12.25 13.15
C ILE A 99 -3.06 -12.19 14.67
N ALA A 100 -4.30 -12.21 15.22
CA ALA A 100 -4.53 -12.18 16.66
C ALA A 100 -3.89 -13.40 17.36
N ALA A 101 -4.01 -14.60 16.78
CA ALA A 101 -3.40 -15.81 17.31
C ALA A 101 -1.86 -15.74 17.32
N GLN A 102 -1.25 -15.15 16.30
CA GLN A 102 0.21 -14.92 16.28
C GLN A 102 0.66 -13.98 17.40
N VAL A 103 -0.10 -12.93 17.70
CA VAL A 103 0.21 -12.03 18.81
C VAL A 103 0.01 -12.74 20.13
N GLU A 104 -1.13 -13.42 20.34
CA GLU A 104 -1.44 -14.16 21.57
C GLU A 104 -0.34 -15.19 21.90
N SER A 105 0.13 -15.92 20.90
CA SER A 105 1.17 -16.95 21.10
C SER A 105 2.48 -16.42 21.70
N LYS A 106 2.70 -15.11 21.65
CA LYS A 106 3.89 -14.44 22.19
C LYS A 106 3.65 -13.78 23.54
N VAL A 107 2.42 -13.76 24.02
CA VAL A 107 2.02 -13.11 25.27
C VAL A 107 1.77 -14.17 26.33
N PRO A 108 2.49 -14.19 27.45
CA PRO A 108 2.18 -15.08 28.57
C PRO A 108 0.90 -14.59 29.25
N GLY A 109 -0.12 -15.44 29.34
CA GLY A 109 -1.37 -15.08 30.00
C GLY A 109 -2.49 -16.09 29.76
N ASP A 110 -3.70 -15.72 30.18
CA ASP A 110 -4.88 -16.52 29.98
C ASP A 110 -5.31 -16.50 28.51
N THR A 111 -5.89 -17.61 28.04
CA THR A 111 -6.38 -17.77 26.68
C THR A 111 -7.49 -16.75 26.40
N VAL A 112 -7.33 -15.98 25.34
CA VAL A 112 -8.30 -14.98 24.89
C VAL A 112 -9.19 -15.54 23.80
N ASP A 113 -10.43 -15.07 23.72
CA ASP A 113 -11.34 -15.40 22.62
C ASP A 113 -10.90 -14.66 21.33
N ILE A 114 -10.02 -15.32 20.57
CA ILE A 114 -9.47 -14.84 19.31
C ILE A 114 -10.55 -14.47 18.30
N SER A 115 -11.64 -15.25 18.24
CA SER A 115 -12.73 -14.98 17.30
C SER A 115 -13.39 -13.64 17.59
N LYS A 116 -13.63 -13.35 18.87
CA LYS A 116 -14.22 -12.08 19.29
C LYS A 116 -13.28 -10.88 19.02
N VAL A 117 -11.98 -11.06 19.22
CA VAL A 117 -10.97 -10.03 18.90
C VAL A 117 -10.97 -9.75 17.40
N ALA A 118 -10.95 -10.77 16.55
CA ALA A 118 -10.99 -10.65 15.11
C ALA A 118 -12.27 -9.97 14.59
N GLU A 119 -13.44 -10.36 15.11
CA GLU A 119 -14.72 -9.74 14.75
C GLU A 119 -14.73 -8.23 15.02
N ARG A 120 -14.14 -7.79 16.14
CA ARG A 120 -14.02 -6.36 16.46
C ARG A 120 -13.07 -5.61 15.54
N GLY A 121 -12.08 -6.32 14.97
CA GLY A 121 -11.11 -5.79 14.03
C GLY A 121 -11.61 -5.59 12.60
N VAL A 122 -12.74 -6.17 12.22
CA VAL A 122 -13.28 -6.08 10.85
C VAL A 122 -13.39 -4.61 10.40
N GLY A 123 -12.83 -4.32 9.23
CA GLY A 123 -12.77 -2.96 8.69
C GLY A 123 -11.46 -2.22 8.96
N LEU A 124 -10.54 -2.80 9.72
CA LEU A 124 -9.15 -2.34 9.83
C LEU A 124 -8.29 -3.00 8.74
N THR A 125 -7.21 -2.32 8.34
CA THR A 125 -6.14 -2.95 7.57
C THR A 125 -5.40 -3.97 8.45
N GLU A 126 -4.67 -4.92 7.84
CA GLU A 126 -3.82 -5.84 8.61
C GLU A 126 -2.84 -5.11 9.53
N GLN A 127 -2.25 -4.03 9.04
CA GLN A 127 -1.29 -3.24 9.80
C GLN A 127 -1.94 -2.53 10.98
N ASP A 128 -3.10 -1.89 10.79
CA ASP A 128 -3.82 -1.22 11.87
C ASP A 128 -4.31 -2.22 12.91
N PHE A 129 -4.80 -3.40 12.47
CA PHE A 129 -5.23 -4.44 13.38
C PHE A 129 -4.06 -5.03 14.18
N MET A 130 -2.94 -5.32 13.53
CA MET A 130 -1.72 -5.75 14.22
C MET A 130 -1.28 -4.71 15.26
N GLN A 131 -1.27 -3.43 14.90
CA GLN A 131 -0.94 -2.35 15.83
C GLN A 131 -1.90 -2.29 17.01
N ALA A 132 -3.21 -2.41 16.77
CA ALA A 132 -4.22 -2.44 17.83
C ALA A 132 -4.00 -3.61 18.80
N CYS A 133 -3.70 -4.81 18.27
CA CYS A 133 -3.38 -5.98 19.07
C CYS A 133 -2.15 -5.76 19.96
N LEU A 134 -1.06 -5.22 19.38
CA LEU A 134 0.17 -4.95 20.13
C LEU A 134 -0.05 -3.89 21.21
N LEU A 135 -0.79 -2.82 20.93
CA LEU A 135 -1.12 -1.79 21.91
C LEU A 135 -2.02 -2.33 23.02
N SER A 136 -2.99 -3.18 22.69
CA SER A 136 -3.82 -3.87 23.68
C SER A 136 -2.96 -4.66 24.67
N VAL A 137 -1.99 -5.43 24.15
CA VAL A 137 -1.07 -6.19 25.01
C VAL A 137 -0.22 -5.27 25.90
N VAL A 138 0.27 -4.14 25.37
CA VAL A 138 1.07 -3.19 26.14
C VAL A 138 0.25 -2.54 27.26
N ASP A 139 -0.99 -2.14 26.97
CA ASP A 139 -1.81 -1.37 27.89
C ASP A 139 -2.60 -2.24 28.88
N LYS A 140 -3.05 -3.42 28.44
CA LYS A 140 -3.91 -4.32 29.22
C LYS A 140 -3.21 -5.59 29.70
N GLY A 141 -2.04 -5.91 29.13
CA GLY A 141 -1.34 -7.15 29.39
C GLY A 141 -1.86 -8.37 28.61
N ASN A 142 -2.92 -8.21 27.83
CA ASN A 142 -3.56 -9.25 27.01
C ASN A 142 -4.24 -8.65 25.80
N LEU A 143 -4.74 -9.50 24.89
CA LEU A 143 -5.62 -9.07 23.81
C LEU A 143 -7.02 -8.80 24.36
N ASP A 144 -7.49 -7.58 24.23
CA ASP A 144 -8.80 -7.12 24.66
C ASP A 144 -9.66 -6.68 23.47
N ALA A 145 -10.80 -7.35 23.27
CA ALA A 145 -11.69 -7.09 22.14
C ALA A 145 -12.31 -5.68 22.19
N GLU A 146 -12.54 -5.13 23.39
CA GLU A 146 -13.08 -3.78 23.51
C GLU A 146 -12.02 -2.73 23.19
N TYR A 147 -10.76 -2.95 23.57
CA TYR A 147 -9.65 -2.11 23.19
C TYR A 147 -9.51 -2.03 21.66
N ILE A 148 -9.60 -3.17 20.95
CA ILE A 148 -9.58 -3.20 19.48
C ILE A 148 -10.71 -2.35 18.89
N ASN A 149 -11.90 -2.44 19.47
CA ASN A 149 -13.04 -1.65 19.03
C ASN A 149 -12.83 -0.15 19.28
N GLU A 150 -12.29 0.25 20.42
CA GLU A 150 -11.96 1.64 20.75
C GLU A 150 -10.91 2.20 19.79
N PHE A 151 -9.85 1.43 19.51
CA PHE A 151 -8.82 1.80 18.54
C PHE A 151 -9.42 2.03 17.15
N LYS A 152 -10.28 1.10 16.67
CA LYS A 152 -10.98 1.25 15.40
C LYS A 152 -11.80 2.53 15.35
N MET A 153 -12.55 2.83 16.40
CA MET A 153 -13.36 4.04 16.47
C MET A 153 -12.53 5.32 16.46
N SER A 154 -11.33 5.30 17.03
CA SER A 154 -10.42 6.45 16.96
C SER A 154 -9.92 6.68 15.53
N ARG A 155 -9.56 5.61 14.82
CA ARG A 155 -9.11 5.71 13.42
C ARG A 155 -10.18 6.27 12.49
N ILE A 156 -11.45 5.84 12.66
CA ILE A 156 -12.57 6.36 11.85
C ILE A 156 -12.80 7.86 12.09
N ARG A 157 -12.49 8.38 13.28
CA ARG A 157 -12.67 9.81 13.58
C ARG A 157 -11.54 10.69 13.03
N GLU A 158 -10.40 10.11 12.73
CA GLU A 158 -9.21 10.79 12.21
C GLU A 158 -9.21 10.90 10.67
N GLN A 159 -10.12 10.19 9.99
CA GLN A 159 -10.34 10.25 8.53
C GLN A 159 -11.38 11.32 8.17
#